data_6af4e5c262038b2c4f363b041fb256e1
#
_entry.id   6af4e5c262038b2c4f363b041fb256e1
#
_cell.length_a   1.000
_cell.length_b   1.000
_cell.length_c   1.000
_cell.angle_alpha   90.00
_cell.angle_beta   90.00
_cell.angle_gamma   90.00
#
_symmetry.space_group_name_H-M   'P 1'
#
loop_
_entity.id
_entity.type
_entity.pdbx_description
1 polymer ?
#
loop_
_entity_poly.entity_id
_entity_poly.type
_entity_poly.pdbx_seq_one_letter_code
_entity_poly.pdbx_strand_id
1 'polypeptide(L)'
;MGGKKLELNSNNNSNQITSKQLIVISTCLRTMGLNSGHIGTRLINKAVQILTVKDLEMIVLNDIYEEISKCYPKLKPKFIRSYIHYALQHRDEKKAENNFRKVFGFDYDDYYFEPKQFIEEMANIIRIKTMNM
;
A
#
# COMPACT_ATOMS: atom_id res chain seq x y z
N MET A 1 1.60 -18.20 18.85
CA MET A 1 1.48 -17.88 18.67
C MET A 1 1.52 -17.48 18.38
N GLY A 2 1.23 -17.20 18.37
CA GLY A 2 0.98 -16.75 18.01
C GLY A 2 0.72 -16.20 17.93
N GLY A 3 0.71 -16.10 18.07
CA GLY A 3 0.29 -15.66 18.04
C GLY A 3 0.00 -15.19 18.17
N LYS A 4 0.15 -15.24 18.30
CA LYS A 4 -0.26 -14.79 18.49
C LYS A 4 -0.67 -14.36 18.26
N LYS A 5 -0.79 -14.48 18.30
CA LYS A 5 -1.37 -14.13 18.20
C LYS A 5 -1.99 -13.71 18.29
N LEU A 6 -2.28 -13.87 18.66
CA LEU A 6 -2.92 -13.46 18.82
C LEU A 6 -3.56 -12.99 19.11
N GLU A 7 -3.72 -13.08 19.51
CA GLU A 7 -4.23 -12.74 20.00
C GLU A 7 -4.76 -12.03 19.92
N LEU A 8 -5.02 -11.90 19.98
CA LEU A 8 -5.55 -11.23 19.84
C LEU A 8 -6.31 -10.79 19.75
N ASN A 9 -6.81 -10.99 19.75
CA ASN A 9 -7.52 -10.69 19.91
C ASN A 9 -8.40 -10.00 19.52
N SER A 10 -9.32 -10.40 19.27
CA SER A 10 -10.63 -9.98 18.84
C SER A 10 -10.86 -8.48 18.97
N ASN A 11 -10.59 -7.98 20.07
CA ASN A 11 -10.73 -6.53 20.26
C ASN A 11 -9.62 -5.73 19.60
N ASN A 12 -8.81 -6.42 18.81
CA ASN A 12 -7.71 -5.77 18.08
C ASN A 12 -7.99 -5.71 16.60
N ASN A 13 -9.26 -5.60 16.24
CA ASN A 13 -9.62 -5.50 14.83
C ASN A 13 -9.01 -4.30 14.16
N SER A 14 -8.71 -3.25 14.92
CA SER A 14 -8.05 -2.08 14.36
C SER A 14 -6.66 -2.37 13.83
N ASN A 15 -6.06 -3.50 14.24
CA ASN A 15 -4.74 -3.90 13.82
C ASN A 15 -4.75 -4.86 12.65
N GLN A 16 -5.92 -5.13 12.10
CA GLN A 16 -6.05 -6.05 10.98
C GLN A 16 -6.71 -5.36 9.82
N ILE A 17 -6.22 -5.69 8.63
CA ILE A 17 -6.82 -5.16 7.42
C ILE A 17 -8.18 -5.84 7.22
N THR A 18 -9.19 -5.05 6.88
CA THR A 18 -10.53 -5.58 6.65
C THR A 18 -10.71 -5.96 5.19
N SER A 19 -11.75 -6.78 4.92
CA SER A 19 -12.08 -7.13 3.54
C SER A 19 -12.41 -5.89 2.72
N LYS A 20 -13.13 -4.94 3.32
CA LYS A 20 -13.47 -3.71 2.61
C LYS A 20 -12.23 -2.90 2.28
N GLN A 21 -11.28 -2.83 3.22
CA GLN A 21 -10.04 -2.12 2.97
C GLN A 21 -9.26 -2.77 1.84
N LEU A 22 -9.20 -4.11 1.80
CA LEU A 22 -8.51 -4.80 0.73
C LEU A 22 -9.11 -4.48 -0.64
N ILE A 23 -10.44 -4.43 -0.72
CA ILE A 23 -11.12 -4.09 -1.96
C ILE A 23 -10.80 -2.67 -2.38
N VAL A 24 -10.84 -1.73 -1.44
CA VAL A 24 -10.57 -0.33 -1.74
C VAL A 24 -9.12 -0.15 -2.18
N ILE A 25 -8.18 -0.82 -1.53
CA ILE A 25 -6.76 -0.74 -1.93
C ILE A 25 -6.61 -1.20 -3.38
N SER A 26 -7.12 -2.39 -3.70
CA SER A 26 -6.99 -2.92 -5.06
C SER A 26 -7.63 -2.01 -6.09
N THR A 27 -8.80 -1.46 -5.76
CA THR A 27 -9.50 -0.57 -6.67
C THR A 27 -8.70 0.71 -6.90
N CYS A 28 -8.16 1.30 -5.84
CA CYS A 28 -7.39 2.53 -5.96
C CYS A 28 -6.12 2.33 -6.79
N LEU A 29 -5.43 1.20 -6.57
CA LEU A 29 -4.20 0.94 -7.32
C LEU A 29 -4.50 0.79 -8.82
N ARG A 30 -5.57 0.08 -9.16
CA ARG A 30 -5.96 -0.04 -10.57
C ARG A 30 -6.35 1.31 -11.14
N THR A 31 -7.09 2.10 -10.39
CA THR A 31 -7.51 3.42 -10.82
C THR A 31 -6.31 4.33 -11.09
N MET A 32 -5.23 4.13 -10.36
CA MET A 32 -3.99 4.89 -10.56
C MET A 32 -3.13 4.31 -11.69
N GLY A 33 -3.65 3.36 -12.44
CA GLY A 33 -2.94 2.85 -13.61
C GLY A 33 -1.91 1.78 -13.32
N LEU A 34 -1.88 1.23 -12.12
CA LEU A 34 -0.93 0.17 -11.79
C LEU A 34 -1.41 -1.15 -12.36
N ASN A 35 -0.47 -1.89 -12.95
CA ASN A 35 -0.77 -3.17 -13.60
C ASN A 35 -0.74 -4.29 -12.55
N SER A 36 -1.90 -4.92 -12.31
CA SER A 36 -1.99 -5.97 -11.30
C SER A 36 -1.16 -7.20 -11.65
N GLY A 37 -0.71 -7.32 -12.89
CA GLY A 37 0.18 -8.41 -13.29
C GLY A 37 1.63 -8.20 -12.88
N HIS A 38 2.02 -6.98 -12.52
CA HIS A 38 3.40 -6.72 -12.07
C HIS A 38 3.55 -7.11 -10.62
N ILE A 39 4.68 -7.77 -10.30
CA ILE A 39 4.96 -8.12 -8.92
C ILE A 39 5.05 -6.87 -8.05
N GLY A 40 5.59 -5.78 -8.60
CA GLY A 40 5.69 -4.52 -7.84
C GLY A 40 4.36 -3.99 -7.39
N THR A 41 3.32 -4.15 -8.20
CA THR A 41 1.98 -3.71 -7.81
C THR A 41 1.47 -4.52 -6.62
N ARG A 42 1.72 -5.81 -6.60
CA ARG A 42 1.32 -6.65 -5.47
C ARG A 42 2.11 -6.29 -4.21
N LEU A 43 3.38 -5.93 -4.39
CA LEU A 43 4.20 -5.51 -3.25
C LEU A 43 3.74 -4.16 -2.72
N ILE A 44 3.34 -3.24 -3.60
CA ILE A 44 2.75 -1.98 -3.18
C ILE A 44 1.47 -2.24 -2.38
N ASN A 45 0.63 -3.14 -2.87
CA ASN A 45 -0.60 -3.51 -2.18
C ASN A 45 -0.29 -3.97 -0.76
N LYS A 46 0.72 -4.85 -0.61
CA LYS A 46 1.10 -5.35 0.70
C LYS A 46 1.64 -4.24 1.59
N ALA A 47 2.46 -3.35 1.04
CA ALA A 47 3.00 -2.23 1.80
C ALA A 47 1.88 -1.32 2.30
N VAL A 48 0.91 -1.03 1.44
CA VAL A 48 -0.23 -0.20 1.83
C VAL A 48 -1.04 -0.88 2.92
N GLN A 49 -1.24 -2.19 2.81
CA GLN A 49 -1.95 -2.93 3.86
C GLN A 49 -1.26 -2.77 5.22
N ILE A 50 0.05 -2.99 5.23
CA ILE A 50 0.83 -2.90 6.47
C ILE A 50 0.70 -1.50 7.06
N LEU A 51 0.88 -0.49 6.23
CA LEU A 51 0.88 0.88 6.73
C LEU A 51 -0.50 1.35 7.15
N THR A 52 -1.54 0.80 6.52
CA THR A 52 -2.91 1.18 6.85
C THR A 52 -3.28 0.80 8.29
N VAL A 53 -2.75 -0.33 8.78
CA VAL A 53 -3.11 -0.82 10.11
C VAL A 53 -2.09 -0.46 11.19
N LYS A 54 -0.95 0.10 10.84
CA LYS A 54 0.07 0.45 11.82
C LYS A 54 0.02 1.94 12.16
N ASP A 55 0.56 2.25 13.34
CA ASP A 55 0.77 3.63 13.71
C ASP A 55 1.91 4.20 12.86
N LEU A 56 1.67 5.33 12.23
CA LEU A 56 2.59 5.87 11.23
C LEU A 56 3.75 6.66 11.78
N GLU A 57 3.72 7.02 13.06
CA GLU A 57 4.66 8.00 13.59
C GLU A 57 6.11 7.57 13.51
N MET A 58 6.35 6.28 13.69
CA MET A 58 7.72 5.78 13.81
C MET A 58 8.11 4.81 12.71
N ILE A 59 7.30 4.71 11.66
CA ILE A 59 7.56 3.71 10.64
C ILE A 59 8.31 4.31 9.47
N VAL A 60 9.41 3.67 9.11
CA VAL A 60 10.13 4.03 7.90
C VAL A 60 9.91 2.95 6.85
N LEU A 61 10.00 3.35 5.59
CA LEU A 61 9.66 2.46 4.49
C LEU A 61 10.54 1.22 4.45
N ASN A 62 11.82 1.34 4.82
CA ASN A 62 12.70 0.16 4.87
C ASN A 62 12.19 -0.91 5.82
N ASP A 63 11.60 -0.50 6.95
CA ASP A 63 11.05 -1.48 7.89
C ASP A 63 9.89 -2.24 7.26
N ILE A 64 9.08 -1.54 6.46
CA ILE A 64 7.98 -2.17 5.74
C ILE A 64 8.52 -3.18 4.74
N TYR A 65 9.57 -2.82 4.00
CA TYR A 65 10.17 -3.73 3.04
C TYR A 65 10.72 -4.98 3.72
N GLU A 66 11.32 -4.82 4.89
CA GLU A 66 11.80 -5.97 5.64
C GLU A 66 10.66 -6.87 6.09
N GLU A 67 9.57 -6.27 6.51
CA GLU A 67 8.40 -7.05 6.90
C GLU A 67 7.81 -7.80 5.70
N ILE A 68 7.78 -7.16 4.54
CA ILE A 68 7.29 -7.82 3.32
C ILE A 68 8.20 -9.00 2.97
N SER A 69 9.52 -8.83 3.13
CA SER A 69 10.43 -9.90 2.77
C SER A 69 10.27 -11.14 3.63
N LYS A 70 9.69 -10.99 4.82
CA LYS A 70 9.36 -12.16 5.64
C LYS A 70 8.24 -12.99 5.01
N CYS A 71 7.35 -12.33 4.26
CA CYS A 71 6.28 -13.03 3.55
C CYS A 71 6.75 -13.59 2.22
N TYR A 72 7.83 -13.03 1.68
CA TYR A 72 8.40 -13.44 0.39
C TYR A 72 9.87 -13.74 0.59
N PRO A 73 10.21 -14.91 1.14
CA PRO A 73 11.60 -15.19 1.57
C PRO A 73 12.65 -15.05 0.48
N LYS A 74 12.24 -15.19 -0.78
CA LYS A 74 13.18 -15.08 -1.89
C LYS A 74 13.42 -13.66 -2.34
N LEU A 75 12.70 -12.69 -1.76
CA LEU A 75 12.84 -11.30 -2.13
C LEU A 75 13.51 -10.53 -0.99
N LYS A 76 14.68 -9.99 -1.27
CA LYS A 76 15.36 -9.12 -0.31
C LYS A 76 14.78 -7.71 -0.39
N PRO A 77 14.89 -6.92 0.71
CA PRO A 77 14.30 -5.58 0.72
C PRO A 77 14.71 -4.70 -0.45
N LYS A 78 15.97 -4.79 -0.90
CA LYS A 78 16.41 -3.96 -2.02
C LYS A 78 15.70 -4.33 -3.31
N PHE A 79 15.37 -5.61 -3.51
CA PHE A 79 14.63 -6.05 -4.69
C PHE A 79 13.18 -5.62 -4.60
N ILE A 80 12.61 -5.67 -3.40
CA ILE A 80 11.25 -5.20 -3.18
C ILE A 80 11.14 -3.74 -3.59
N ARG A 81 12.08 -2.92 -3.14
CA ARG A 81 12.09 -1.51 -3.50
C ARG A 81 12.19 -1.32 -5.02
N SER A 82 13.05 -2.10 -5.66
CA SER A 82 13.22 -1.99 -7.11
C SER A 82 11.96 -2.35 -7.87
N TYR A 83 11.29 -3.42 -7.47
CA TYR A 83 10.05 -3.84 -8.11
C TYR A 83 8.95 -2.81 -7.93
N ILE A 84 8.86 -2.23 -6.74
CA ILE A 84 7.87 -1.20 -6.46
C ILE A 84 8.13 0.03 -7.32
N HIS A 85 9.38 0.46 -7.37
CA HIS A 85 9.75 1.60 -8.20
C HIS A 85 9.40 1.33 -9.67
N TYR A 86 9.72 0.14 -10.16
CA TYR A 86 9.42 -0.25 -11.53
C TYR A 86 7.92 -0.16 -11.81
N ALA A 87 7.10 -0.69 -10.91
CA ALA A 87 5.66 -0.69 -11.11
C ALA A 87 5.10 0.73 -11.19
N LEU A 88 5.61 1.62 -10.34
CA LEU A 88 5.16 3.01 -10.36
C LEU A 88 5.60 3.73 -11.63
N GLN A 89 6.83 3.44 -12.10
CA GLN A 89 7.35 4.06 -13.32
C GLN A 89 6.65 3.57 -14.58
N HIS A 90 6.08 2.38 -14.53
CA HIS A 90 5.44 1.77 -15.71
C HIS A 90 3.92 1.76 -15.58
N ARG A 91 3.38 2.65 -14.76
CA ARG A 91 1.94 2.80 -14.65
C ARG A 91 1.36 3.35 -15.96
N ASP A 92 0.08 3.14 -16.16
CA ASP A 92 -0.65 3.79 -17.26
C ASP A 92 -0.78 5.26 -16.91
N GLU A 93 0.08 6.07 -17.46
CA GLU A 93 0.21 7.47 -17.06
C GLU A 93 -1.04 8.28 -17.35
N LYS A 94 -1.65 8.05 -18.49
CA LYS A 94 -2.87 8.75 -18.85
C LYS A 94 -3.99 8.44 -17.88
N LYS A 95 -4.13 7.18 -17.52
CA LYS A 95 -5.13 6.76 -16.56
C LYS A 95 -4.86 7.37 -15.19
N ALA A 96 -3.59 7.40 -14.78
CA ALA A 96 -3.21 8.01 -13.52
C ALA A 96 -3.57 9.49 -13.51
N GLU A 97 -3.21 10.22 -14.58
CA GLU A 97 -3.51 11.65 -14.67
C GLU A 97 -5.01 11.91 -14.61
N ASN A 98 -5.78 11.11 -15.34
CA ASN A 98 -7.22 11.34 -15.43
C ASN A 98 -7.95 11.06 -14.12
N ASN A 99 -7.39 10.19 -13.28
CA ASN A 99 -8.07 9.76 -12.07
C ASN A 99 -7.41 10.25 -10.79
N PHE A 100 -6.27 10.93 -10.90
CA PHE A 100 -5.49 11.32 -9.72
C PHE A 100 -6.31 12.11 -8.72
N ARG A 101 -7.01 13.13 -9.19
CA ARG A 101 -7.77 14.01 -8.31
C ARG A 101 -8.90 13.27 -7.59
N LYS A 102 -9.50 12.31 -8.28
CA LYS A 102 -10.57 11.52 -7.69
C LYS A 102 -10.08 10.70 -6.50
N VAL A 103 -8.87 10.16 -6.60
CA VAL A 103 -8.32 9.31 -5.56
C VAL A 103 -7.57 10.12 -4.49
N PHE A 104 -6.71 11.02 -4.92
CA PHE A 104 -5.85 11.78 -3.99
C PHE A 104 -6.49 13.05 -3.45
N GLY A 105 -7.46 13.63 -4.17
CA GLY A 105 -8.17 14.81 -3.69
C GLY A 105 -7.52 16.13 -4.04
N PHE A 106 -6.41 16.11 -4.77
CA PHE A 106 -5.74 17.33 -5.22
C PHE A 106 -5.16 17.10 -6.62
N ASP A 107 -4.58 18.13 -7.21
CA ASP A 107 -4.14 18.07 -8.60
C ASP A 107 -2.97 17.11 -8.79
N TYR A 108 -2.91 16.53 -9.98
CA TYR A 108 -1.88 15.58 -10.34
C TYR A 108 -0.48 16.11 -10.05
N ASP A 109 0.35 15.26 -9.45
CA ASP A 109 1.73 15.60 -9.13
C ASP A 109 2.56 14.32 -9.13
N ASP A 110 3.54 14.25 -10.03
CA ASP A 110 4.43 13.10 -10.17
C ASP A 110 5.13 12.74 -8.88
N TYR A 111 5.34 13.71 -8.01
CA TYR A 111 5.98 13.49 -6.73
C TYR A 111 5.33 12.34 -5.94
N TYR A 112 4.02 12.20 -6.08
CA TYR A 112 3.28 11.19 -5.34
C TYR A 112 3.39 9.80 -5.95
N PHE A 113 4.17 9.64 -7.03
CA PHE A 113 4.47 8.33 -7.57
C PHE A 113 5.87 7.85 -7.22
N GLU A 114 6.56 8.53 -6.30
CA GLU A 114 7.73 7.97 -5.65
C GLU A 114 7.26 6.97 -4.60
N PRO A 115 8.00 5.86 -4.40
CA PRO A 115 7.50 4.79 -3.52
C PRO A 115 7.04 5.25 -2.15
N LYS A 116 7.85 6.05 -1.46
CA LYS A 116 7.50 6.51 -0.13
C LYS A 116 6.22 7.34 -0.13
N GLN A 117 6.17 8.34 -1.00
CA GLN A 117 5.03 9.24 -1.07
C GLN A 117 3.77 8.52 -1.49
N PHE A 118 3.89 7.62 -2.46
CA PHE A 118 2.72 6.90 -2.95
C PHE A 118 2.15 5.99 -1.86
N ILE A 119 3.00 5.21 -1.21
CA ILE A 119 2.54 4.24 -0.22
C ILE A 119 1.97 4.95 1.00
N GLU A 120 2.64 6.00 1.48
CA GLU A 120 2.17 6.72 2.66
C GLU A 120 0.85 7.41 2.39
N GLU A 121 0.75 8.11 1.26
CA GLU A 121 -0.48 8.82 0.95
C GLU A 121 -1.62 7.85 0.69
N MET A 122 -1.34 6.75 -0.01
CA MET A 122 -2.37 5.77 -0.29
C MET A 122 -2.91 5.16 1.01
N ALA A 123 -2.03 4.81 1.94
CA ALA A 123 -2.47 4.25 3.22
C ALA A 123 -3.37 5.25 3.96
N ASN A 124 -3.01 6.52 3.92
CA ASN A 124 -3.81 7.57 4.55
C ASN A 124 -5.20 7.66 3.91
N ILE A 125 -5.23 7.62 2.57
CA ILE A 125 -6.49 7.66 1.84
C ILE A 125 -7.37 6.47 2.19
N ILE A 126 -6.78 5.28 2.28
CA ILE A 126 -7.54 4.08 2.62
C ILE A 126 -8.16 4.20 4.00
N ARG A 127 -7.40 4.69 4.98
CA ARG A 127 -7.95 4.87 6.32
C ARG A 127 -9.13 5.83 6.31
N ILE A 128 -8.99 6.95 5.61
CA ILE A 128 -10.05 7.95 5.56
C ILE A 128 -11.29 7.39 4.87
N LYS A 129 -11.09 6.74 3.72
CA LYS A 129 -12.22 6.22 2.94
C LYS A 129 -12.98 5.12 3.68
N THR A 130 -12.33 4.40 4.57
CA THR A 130 -12.93 3.22 5.18
C THR A 130 -13.26 3.41 6.67
N MET A 131 -13.06 4.59 7.20
CA MET A 131 -13.22 4.79 8.64
C MET A 131 -14.66 4.65 9.12
N ASN A 132 -15.62 4.77 8.22
CA ASN A 132 -17.04 4.66 8.57
C ASN A 132 -17.70 3.44 7.94
N MET A 133 -16.94 2.52 7.46
CA MET A 133 -17.48 1.31 6.82
C MET A 133 -17.74 0.19 7.80
#